data_2422e36878da8a5926b8edca2bd3ecfd
#
_entry.id   2422e36878da8a5926b8edca2bd3ecfd
#
_cell.length_a   1.000
_cell.length_b   1.000
_cell.length_c   1.000
_cell.angle_alpha   90.00
_cell.angle_beta   90.00
_cell.angle_gamma   90.00
#
_symmetry.space_group_name_H-M   'P 1'
#
loop_
_entity.id
_entity.type
_entity.pdbx_description
1 polymer ?
#
loop_
_entity_poly.entity_id
_entity_poly.type
_entity_poly.pdbx_seq_one_letter_code
_entity_poly.pdbx_strand_id
1 'polypeptide(L)'
;MAYQSFIYEVEEGIATVRLNDPERLNXXXXTYAELEKLTGELAHDETVKVLVLTGTGKGFCSGGSVQEIIGKLVRMQSDELYRFTRMTCNVVKNMRNLKKPIIAAVNGIAAGAGAMLALASDFRIVSDNAKFAFLFAKVGLS
;
A
#
# COMPACT_ATOMS: atom_id res chain seq x y z
N MET A 1 14.70 -2.59 -11.61
CA MET A 1 14.89 -1.44 -10.73
C MET A 1 14.35 -1.72 -9.34
N ALA A 2 15.15 -1.40 -8.34
CA ALA A 2 14.77 -1.71 -6.96
C ALA A 2 13.90 -0.60 -6.39
N TYR A 3 12.91 -1.00 -5.61
CA TYR A 3 12.08 -0.08 -4.85
C TYR A 3 12.67 0.13 -3.47
N GLN A 4 12.38 1.25 -2.85
CA GLN A 4 12.93 1.57 -1.54
C GLN A 4 12.00 1.14 -0.40
N SER A 5 10.70 1.19 -0.63
CA SER A 5 9.73 0.94 0.45
C SER A 5 9.24 -0.49 0.50
N PHE A 6 9.56 -1.28 -0.50
CA PHE A 6 9.17 -2.69 -0.49
C PHE A 6 10.15 -3.52 -1.30
N ILE A 7 10.11 -4.81 -1.03
CA ILE A 7 10.84 -5.81 -1.80
C ILE A 7 9.89 -6.35 -2.86
N TYR A 8 10.34 -6.35 -4.10
CA TYR A 8 9.51 -6.80 -5.21
C TYR A 8 10.18 -7.97 -5.89
N GLU A 9 9.47 -9.06 -6.02
CA GLU A 9 9.99 -10.28 -6.64
C GLU A 9 8.93 -10.88 -7.53
N VAL A 10 9.37 -11.44 -8.65
CA VAL A 10 8.48 -12.16 -9.55
C VAL A 10 9.03 -13.55 -9.74
N GLU A 11 8.20 -14.56 -9.51
CA GLU A 11 8.60 -15.95 -9.66
C GLU A 11 7.41 -16.74 -10.18
N GLU A 12 7.61 -17.34 -11.35
CA GLU A 12 6.58 -18.19 -11.97
C GLU A 12 5.23 -17.46 -12.09
N GLY A 13 5.29 -16.21 -12.51
CA GLY A 13 4.08 -15.45 -12.76
C GLY A 13 3.47 -14.80 -11.52
N ILE A 14 4.05 -15.03 -10.35
CA ILE A 14 3.56 -14.46 -9.12
C ILE A 14 4.47 -13.30 -8.71
N ALA A 15 3.93 -12.10 -8.69
CA ALA A 15 4.64 -10.93 -8.20
C ALA A 15 4.29 -10.75 -6.73
N THR A 16 5.30 -10.56 -5.91
CA THR A 16 5.11 -10.31 -4.49
C THR A 16 5.67 -8.95 -4.13
N VAL A 17 4.84 -8.13 -3.53
CA VAL A 17 5.24 -6.88 -2.91
C VAL A 17 5.24 -7.10 -1.41
N ARG A 18 6.42 -7.03 -0.80
CA ARG A 18 6.56 -7.15 0.64
C ARG A 18 6.96 -5.78 1.18
N LEU A 19 6.01 -5.09 1.76
CA LEU A 19 6.29 -3.77 2.33
C LEU A 19 7.39 -3.92 3.37
N ASN A 20 8.39 -3.06 3.33
CA ASN A 20 9.60 -3.32 4.10
C ASN A 20 10.12 -2.08 4.80
N ASP A 21 9.41 -1.68 5.81
CA ASP A 21 9.85 -0.65 6.76
C ASP A 21 9.27 -1.03 8.11
N PRO A 22 9.70 -2.16 8.66
CA PRO A 22 9.00 -2.71 9.84
C PRO A 22 9.07 -1.83 11.07
N GLU A 23 10.08 -0.97 11.18
CA GLU A 23 10.15 -0.06 12.34
C GLU A 23 9.06 1.00 12.30
N ARG A 24 8.52 1.31 11.10
CA ARG A 24 7.40 2.24 10.94
C ARG A 24 6.14 1.51 10.52
N LEU A 25 6.08 0.27 10.81
CA LEU A 25 4.94 -0.59 10.47
C LEU A 25 4.63 -0.54 8.96
N ASN A 26 5.68 -0.53 8.17
CA ASN A 26 5.62 -0.64 6.71
C ASN A 26 4.96 0.51 5.97
N UNK A 27 4.94 1.62 6.43
CA UNK A 27 4.38 2.75 5.76
C UNK A 27 5.37 3.86 5.74
N UNK A 28 5.81 4.29 4.55
CA UNK A 28 6.66 5.40 4.37
C UNK A 28 6.00 6.34 3.38
N UNK A 29 6.56 7.49 3.14
CA UNK A 29 6.10 8.48 2.23
C UNK A 29 6.37 8.13 0.83
N UNK A 30 7.38 7.25 0.65
CA UNK A 30 7.72 6.78 -0.66
C UNK A 30 6.86 5.66 -1.13
N THR A 31 6.17 5.02 -0.22
CA THR A 31 5.37 3.85 -0.54
C THR A 31 4.26 4.13 -1.54
N TYR A 32 3.55 5.20 -1.32
CA TYR A 32 2.43 5.52 -2.23
C TYR A 32 2.90 5.72 -3.67
N ALA A 33 3.96 6.48 -3.84
CA ALA A 33 4.44 6.76 -5.20
C ALA A 33 4.96 5.50 -5.86
N GLU A 34 5.67 4.68 -5.09
CA GLU A 34 6.19 3.45 -5.65
C GLU A 34 5.08 2.45 -5.98
N LEU A 35 4.05 2.39 -5.13
CA LEU A 35 2.91 1.53 -5.43
C LEU A 35 2.13 2.03 -6.64
N GLU A 36 1.97 3.35 -6.76
CA GLU A 36 1.30 3.90 -7.94
C GLU A 36 2.04 3.48 -9.21
N LYS A 37 3.35 3.64 -9.20
CA LYS A 37 4.16 3.28 -10.37
C LYS A 37 4.04 1.79 -10.68
N LEU A 38 4.23 0.95 -9.66
CA LEU A 38 4.21 -0.50 -9.89
C LEU A 38 2.83 -0.96 -10.37
N THR A 39 1.77 -0.51 -9.70
CA THR A 39 0.43 -1.00 -10.08
C THR A 39 0.05 -0.54 -11.47
N GLY A 40 0.52 0.63 -11.89
CA GLY A 40 0.30 1.06 -13.25
C GLY A 40 1.06 0.21 -14.26
N GLU A 41 2.30 -0.13 -13.94
CA GLU A 41 3.11 -0.94 -14.85
C GLU A 41 2.63 -2.38 -14.95
N LEU A 42 2.06 -2.92 -13.87
CA LEU A 42 1.60 -4.30 -13.88
C LEU A 42 0.51 -4.55 -14.91
N ALA A 43 -0.23 -3.53 -15.28
CA ALA A 43 -1.27 -3.69 -16.30
C ALA A 43 -0.69 -4.16 -17.62
N HIS A 44 0.58 -3.87 -17.87
CA HIS A 44 1.24 -4.16 -19.14
C HIS A 44 2.35 -5.21 -19.02
N ASP A 45 2.54 -5.78 -17.85
CA ASP A 45 3.63 -6.72 -17.62
C ASP A 45 3.11 -8.15 -17.80
N GLU A 46 3.39 -8.72 -18.96
CA GLU A 46 2.88 -10.04 -19.29
C GLU A 46 3.53 -11.17 -18.51
N THR A 47 4.63 -10.89 -17.82
CA THR A 47 5.27 -11.93 -17.01
C THR A 47 4.57 -12.14 -15.66
N VAL A 48 3.68 -11.24 -15.27
CA VAL A 48 2.98 -11.32 -14.00
C VAL A 48 1.53 -11.71 -14.22
N LYS A 49 1.09 -12.74 -13.51
CA LYS A 49 -0.29 -13.22 -13.56
C LYS A 49 -1.08 -12.91 -12.30
N VAL A 50 -0.39 -12.81 -11.16
CA VAL A 50 -1.02 -12.60 -9.86
C VAL A 50 -0.12 -11.68 -9.05
N LEU A 51 -0.72 -10.77 -8.30
CA LEU A 51 0.01 -9.90 -7.38
C LEU A 51 -0.33 -10.27 -5.95
N VAL A 52 0.70 -10.45 -5.12
CA VAL A 52 0.55 -10.69 -3.69
C VAL A 52 1.11 -9.50 -2.95
N LEU A 53 0.34 -8.96 -2.00
CA LEU A 53 0.79 -7.89 -1.13
C LEU A 53 0.93 -8.43 0.29
N THR A 54 2.04 -8.15 0.94
CA THR A 54 2.22 -8.54 2.33
C THR A 54 3.17 -7.55 3.01
N GLY A 55 3.39 -7.71 4.30
CA GLY A 55 4.28 -6.83 5.04
C GLY A 55 5.37 -7.60 5.74
N THR A 56 6.44 -6.90 6.07
CA THR A 56 7.57 -7.46 6.81
C THR A 56 7.34 -7.27 8.30
N GLY A 57 7.63 -8.31 9.07
CA GLY A 57 7.59 -8.22 10.52
C GLY A 57 6.20 -8.35 11.09
N LYS A 58 5.90 -7.55 12.11
CA LYS A 58 4.68 -7.72 12.88
C LYS A 58 3.45 -7.13 12.21
N GLY A 59 3.63 -6.19 11.30
CA GLY A 59 2.51 -5.51 10.70
C GLY A 59 2.39 -5.73 9.22
N PHE A 60 1.17 -5.59 8.71
CA PHE A 60 0.96 -5.57 7.28
C PHE A 60 1.31 -4.17 6.76
N CYS A 61 0.56 -3.18 7.19
CA CYS A 61 0.81 -1.79 6.84
C CYS A 61 -0.06 -0.91 7.73
N SER A 62 0.57 0.04 8.39
CA SER A 62 -0.17 0.89 9.32
C SER A 62 -0.54 2.25 8.75
N GLY A 63 -0.22 2.50 7.49
CA GLY A 63 -0.60 3.75 6.86
C GLY A 63 0.32 4.92 7.15
N GLY A 64 1.41 4.66 7.85
CA GLY A 64 2.38 5.69 8.15
C GLY A 64 2.13 6.37 9.47
N SER A 65 3.12 7.10 9.92
CA SER A 65 3.03 7.77 11.21
C SER A 65 2.34 9.12 11.06
N VAL A 66 1.69 9.54 12.14
CA VAL A 66 1.01 10.83 12.14
C VAL A 66 2.03 11.96 11.92
N GLN A 67 3.18 11.90 12.61
CA GLN A 67 4.17 12.95 12.43
C GLN A 67 4.71 13.01 11.02
N GLU A 68 4.99 11.86 10.42
CA GLU A 68 5.63 11.85 9.11
C GLU A 68 4.67 12.21 8.00
N ILE A 69 3.46 11.70 8.06
CA ILE A 69 2.54 11.90 6.96
C ILE A 69 1.61 13.08 7.21
N ILE A 70 0.89 13.05 8.32
CA ILE A 70 -0.06 14.14 8.59
C ILE A 70 0.69 15.44 8.81
N GLY A 71 1.85 15.39 9.49
CA GLY A 71 2.67 16.58 9.69
C GLY A 71 3.09 17.22 8.38
N LYS A 72 3.41 16.41 7.38
CA LYS A 72 3.76 16.95 6.08
C LYS A 72 2.53 17.51 5.36
N LEU A 73 1.40 16.82 5.46
CA LEU A 73 0.19 17.25 4.77
C LEU A 73 -0.26 18.63 5.22
N VAL A 74 -0.18 18.92 6.52
CA VAL A 74 -0.64 20.22 7.00
C VAL A 74 0.27 21.37 6.57
N ARG A 75 1.47 21.05 6.10
CA ARG A 75 2.40 22.08 5.62
C ARG A 75 2.41 22.21 4.10
N MET A 76 1.68 21.36 3.40
CA MET A 76 1.69 21.39 1.94
C MET A 76 0.85 22.52 1.40
N GLN A 77 1.29 23.07 0.25
CA GLN A 77 0.46 23.98 -0.53
C GLN A 77 -0.66 23.21 -1.19
N SER A 78 -1.67 23.94 -1.67
CA SER A 78 -2.86 23.31 -2.23
C SER A 78 -2.55 22.37 -3.40
N ASP A 79 -1.63 22.79 -4.29
CA ASP A 79 -1.32 21.95 -5.43
C ASP A 79 -0.56 20.69 -5.02
N GLU A 80 0.27 20.77 -3.98
CA GLU A 80 0.97 19.60 -3.47
C GLU A 80 -0.03 18.63 -2.83
N LEU A 81 -0.97 19.17 -2.06
CA LEU A 81 -2.01 18.33 -1.45
C LEU A 81 -2.83 17.63 -2.51
N TYR A 82 -3.19 18.37 -3.55
CA TYR A 82 -3.98 17.79 -4.63
C TYR A 82 -3.21 16.65 -5.29
N ARG A 83 -1.93 16.86 -5.58
CA ARG A 83 -1.13 15.83 -6.21
C ARG A 83 -0.97 14.60 -5.31
N PHE A 84 -0.77 14.83 -4.01
CA PHE A 84 -0.66 13.71 -3.09
C PHE A 84 -1.96 12.92 -3.03
N THR A 85 -3.08 13.62 -2.96
CA THR A 85 -4.38 12.96 -2.89
C THR A 85 -4.64 12.15 -4.16
N ARG A 86 -4.34 12.75 -5.32
CA ARG A 86 -4.51 12.01 -6.58
C ARG A 86 -3.61 10.80 -6.63
N MET A 87 -2.38 10.92 -6.14
CA MET A 87 -1.45 9.80 -6.15
C MET A 87 -1.96 8.64 -5.29
N THR A 88 -2.45 8.95 -4.10
CA THR A 88 -2.94 7.88 -3.23
C THR A 88 -4.20 7.24 -3.80
N CYS A 89 -5.07 8.04 -4.40
CA CYS A 89 -6.26 7.51 -5.04
C CYS A 89 -5.90 6.65 -6.25
N ASN A 90 -4.85 7.04 -6.98
CA ASN A 90 -4.43 6.28 -8.15
C ASN A 90 -3.96 4.88 -7.79
N VAL A 91 -3.37 4.70 -6.61
CA VAL A 91 -2.97 3.36 -6.19
C VAL A 91 -4.21 2.45 -6.16
N VAL A 92 -5.26 2.90 -5.50
CA VAL A 92 -6.49 2.09 -5.40
C VAL A 92 -7.12 1.93 -6.78
N LYS A 93 -7.16 3.00 -7.56
CA LYS A 93 -7.74 2.93 -8.90
C LYS A 93 -7.00 1.91 -9.76
N ASN A 94 -5.66 1.96 -9.73
CA ASN A 94 -4.86 1.01 -10.51
C ASN A 94 -5.13 -0.42 -10.05
N MET A 95 -5.22 -0.63 -8.74
CA MET A 95 -5.49 -1.96 -8.22
C MET A 95 -6.85 -2.48 -8.68
N ARG A 96 -7.87 -1.62 -8.59
CA ARG A 96 -9.22 -2.05 -8.98
C ARG A 96 -9.37 -2.26 -10.48
N ASN A 97 -8.55 -1.57 -11.26
CA ASN A 97 -8.60 -1.74 -12.72
C ASN A 97 -7.70 -2.84 -13.23
N LEU A 98 -6.81 -3.35 -12.38
CA LEU A 98 -5.88 -4.40 -12.81
C LEU A 98 -6.65 -5.67 -13.13
N LYS A 99 -6.37 -6.26 -14.29
CA LYS A 99 -7.07 -7.47 -14.73
C LYS A 99 -6.31 -8.71 -14.32
N LYS A 100 -5.74 -8.69 -13.13
CA LYS A 100 -5.00 -9.79 -12.55
C LYS A 100 -5.41 -9.89 -11.10
N PRO A 101 -5.56 -11.08 -10.54
CA PRO A 101 -5.95 -11.18 -9.13
C PRO A 101 -4.91 -10.54 -8.22
N ILE A 102 -5.39 -9.86 -7.20
CA ILE A 102 -4.54 -9.29 -6.15
C ILE A 102 -4.92 -9.96 -4.86
N ILE A 103 -3.94 -10.56 -4.19
CA ILE A 103 -4.14 -11.23 -2.91
C ILE A 103 -3.41 -10.44 -1.84
N ALA A 104 -4.14 -9.99 -0.83
CA ALA A 104 -3.51 -9.37 0.33
C ALA A 104 -3.28 -10.47 1.37
N ALA A 105 -2.00 -10.77 1.64
CA ALA A 105 -1.64 -11.68 2.71
C ALA A 105 -1.38 -10.82 3.94
N VAL A 106 -2.42 -10.69 4.78
CA VAL A 106 -2.43 -9.73 5.87
C VAL A 106 -1.83 -10.39 7.11
N ASN A 107 -0.55 -10.10 7.33
CA ASN A 107 0.24 -10.79 8.34
C ASN A 107 0.16 -10.14 9.73
N GLY A 108 -0.53 -9.02 9.85
CA GLY A 108 -0.62 -8.33 11.11
C GLY A 108 -1.52 -7.11 10.98
N ILE A 109 -1.19 -6.06 11.71
CA ILE A 109 -2.05 -4.88 11.74
C ILE A 109 -2.12 -4.21 10.36
N ALA A 110 -3.33 -3.83 9.98
CA ALA A 110 -3.62 -3.11 8.75
C ALA A 110 -4.49 -1.92 9.11
N ALA A 111 -3.89 -0.73 9.15
CA ALA A 111 -4.58 0.47 9.63
C ALA A 111 -4.47 1.58 8.61
N GLY A 112 -5.50 2.39 8.48
CA GLY A 112 -5.50 3.49 7.56
C GLY A 112 -5.28 3.04 6.13
N ALA A 113 -4.23 3.55 5.49
CA ALA A 113 -3.92 3.17 4.12
C ALA A 113 -3.67 1.67 3.99
N GLY A 114 -3.12 1.04 5.03
CA GLY A 114 -2.93 -0.41 4.99
C GLY A 114 -4.26 -1.16 4.92
N ALA A 115 -5.25 -0.71 5.67
CA ALA A 115 -6.57 -1.32 5.59
C ALA A 115 -7.17 -1.09 4.21
N MET A 116 -6.92 0.09 3.62
CA MET A 116 -7.43 0.36 2.27
C MET A 116 -6.78 -0.53 1.23
N LEU A 117 -5.46 -0.77 1.36
CA LEU A 117 -4.80 -1.67 0.41
C LEU A 117 -5.38 -3.08 0.50
N ALA A 118 -5.61 -3.56 1.72
CA ALA A 118 -6.21 -4.88 1.88
C ALA A 118 -7.62 -4.91 1.30
N LEU A 119 -8.39 -3.85 1.54
CA LEU A 119 -9.76 -3.79 1.03
C LEU A 119 -9.81 -3.70 -0.49
N ALA A 120 -8.83 -3.02 -1.09
CA ALA A 120 -8.79 -2.87 -2.55
C ALA A 120 -8.35 -4.15 -3.25
N SER A 121 -7.81 -5.10 -2.52
CA SER A 121 -7.39 -6.38 -3.08
C SER A 121 -8.60 -7.26 -3.38
N ASP A 122 -8.39 -8.26 -4.24
CA ASP A 122 -9.49 -9.15 -4.60
C ASP A 122 -9.72 -10.23 -3.56
N PHE A 123 -8.65 -10.72 -2.94
CA PHE A 123 -8.73 -11.74 -1.91
C PHE A 123 -7.89 -11.33 -0.72
N ARG A 124 -8.30 -11.75 0.46
CA ARG A 124 -7.56 -11.48 1.70
C ARG A 124 -7.35 -12.77 2.44
N ILE A 125 -6.09 -13.08 2.71
CA ILE A 125 -5.72 -14.20 3.59
C ILE A 125 -5.15 -13.54 4.83
N VAL A 126 -5.76 -13.80 5.97
CA VAL A 126 -5.56 -13.00 7.16
C VAL A 126 -5.03 -13.88 8.29
N SER A 127 -3.94 -13.46 8.92
CA SER A 127 -3.41 -14.20 10.06
C SER A 127 -4.30 -14.00 11.29
N ASP A 128 -4.15 -14.89 12.26
CA ASP A 128 -4.97 -14.84 13.47
C ASP A 128 -4.79 -13.53 14.24
N ASN A 129 -3.61 -12.95 14.17
CA ASN A 129 -3.31 -11.74 14.94
C ASN A 129 -3.51 -10.46 14.15
N ALA A 130 -4.06 -10.55 12.95
CA ALA A 130 -4.29 -9.35 12.16
C ALA A 130 -5.44 -8.53 12.74
N LYS A 131 -5.30 -7.22 12.60
CA LYS A 131 -6.33 -6.27 13.02
C LYS A 131 -6.48 -5.21 11.96
N PHE A 132 -7.71 -4.76 11.74
CA PHE A 132 -8.01 -3.73 10.75
C PHE A 132 -8.56 -2.51 11.46
N ALA A 133 -8.13 -1.32 11.01
CA ALA A 133 -8.64 -0.09 11.58
C ALA A 133 -8.72 0.99 10.51
N PHE A 134 -9.80 1.74 10.55
CA PHE A 134 -10.00 2.87 9.65
C PHE A 134 -10.05 4.13 10.50
N LEU A 135 -8.88 4.71 10.74
CA LEU A 135 -8.71 5.75 11.75
C LEU A 135 -8.59 7.14 11.13
N PHE A 136 -9.11 7.32 9.93
CA PHE A 136 -8.93 8.57 9.21
C PHE A 136 -9.52 9.76 9.96
N ALA A 137 -10.70 9.58 10.53
CA ALA A 137 -11.33 10.68 11.24
C ALA A 137 -10.55 11.12 12.48
N LYS A 138 -9.82 10.19 13.10
CA LYS A 138 -9.03 10.52 14.28
C LYS A 138 -7.88 11.45 13.99
N VAL A 139 -7.40 11.47 12.75
CA VAL A 139 -6.29 12.36 12.37
C VAL A 139 -6.76 13.49 11.45
N GLY A 140 -8.07 13.67 11.36
CA GLY A 140 -8.61 14.81 10.62
C GLY A 140 -8.77 14.59 9.13
N LEU A 141 -8.73 13.36 8.67
CA LEU A 141 -8.97 13.03 7.27
C LEU A 141 -10.38 12.48 7.11
N SER A 142 -11.08 12.94 6.11
CA SER A 142 -12.44 12.47 5.87
C SER A 142 -12.55 11.73 4.53
#